data_f31cec4f222251c0fadda7ca62c38b1a
#
_entry.id   f31cec4f222251c0fadda7ca62c38b1a
#
_cell.length_a   1.000
_cell.length_b   1.000
_cell.length_c   1.000
_cell.angle_alpha   90.00
_cell.angle_beta   90.00
_cell.angle_gamma   90.00
#
_symmetry.space_group_name_H-M   'P 1'
#
loop_
_entity.id
_entity.type
_entity.pdbx_description
1 polymer ?
#
loop_
_entity_poly.entity_id
_entity_poly.type
_entity_poly.pdbx_seq_one_letter_code
_entity_poly.pdbx_strand_id
1 'polypeptide(L)'
;MVASGFDEALFIAIQRAMMSVNAKLRIVSREAGLTNAWNGSSWGMSYPADATLSTALAVDYDALIVPAGAKHVTTLSGEAHTKRIIGAFARENMPILMIGDGADMLALVDITPPKIDDATGVGVDGPLAVATIEAAEAGLEALNQAIVGNGESVAA
;
A
#
# COMPACT_ATOMS: atom_id res chain seq x y z
N MET A 1 0.32 1.33 -4.61
CA MET A 1 -0.18 0.44 -5.70
C MET A 1 -1.69 0.47 -5.70
N VAL A 2 -2.28 0.87 -6.80
CA VAL A 2 -3.73 1.06 -6.90
C VAL A 2 -4.31 0.57 -8.23
N ALA A 3 -5.61 0.35 -8.24
CA ALA A 3 -6.45 0.27 -9.43
C ALA A 3 -7.68 1.13 -9.18
N SER A 4 -8.42 1.48 -10.22
CA SER A 4 -9.63 2.31 -10.06
C SER A 4 -10.59 1.68 -9.06
N GLY A 5 -11.13 2.50 -8.17
CA GLY A 5 -12.01 2.08 -7.09
C GLY A 5 -11.36 2.07 -5.71
N PHE A 6 -10.12 2.56 -5.57
CA PHE A 6 -9.48 2.72 -4.26
C PHE A 6 -10.20 3.80 -3.44
N ASP A 7 -10.20 3.63 -2.12
CA ASP A 7 -10.87 4.52 -1.18
C ASP A 7 -10.28 5.93 -1.24
N GLU A 8 -11.09 6.93 -1.63
CA GLU A 8 -10.62 8.30 -1.82
C GLU A 8 -10.19 8.98 -0.53
N ALA A 9 -11.01 8.88 0.52
CA ALA A 9 -10.69 9.52 1.80
C ALA A 9 -9.40 8.96 2.39
N LEU A 10 -9.23 7.64 2.30
CA LEU A 10 -8.02 6.97 2.74
C LEU A 10 -6.80 7.42 1.93
N PHE A 11 -6.94 7.51 0.62
CA PHE A 11 -5.85 7.96 -0.26
C PHE A 11 -5.41 9.39 0.08
N ILE A 12 -6.36 10.28 0.32
CA ILE A 12 -6.05 11.67 0.73
C ILE A 12 -5.31 11.68 2.06
N ALA A 13 -5.73 10.86 3.02
CA ALA A 13 -5.05 10.74 4.32
C ALA A 13 -3.61 10.24 4.15
N ILE A 14 -3.40 9.26 3.27
CA ILE A 14 -2.06 8.74 2.95
C ILE A 14 -1.19 9.85 2.34
N GLN A 15 -1.70 10.59 1.38
CA GLN A 15 -0.96 11.68 0.76
C GLN A 15 -0.51 12.73 1.79
N ARG A 16 -1.42 13.15 2.66
CA ARG A 16 -1.12 14.13 3.70
C ARG A 16 -0.06 13.63 4.67
N ALA A 17 -0.18 12.40 5.11
CA ALA A 17 0.77 11.81 6.03
C ALA A 17 2.16 11.68 5.42
N MET A 18 2.25 11.28 4.16
CA MET A 18 3.54 11.16 3.46
C MET A 18 4.18 12.52 3.23
N MET A 19 3.39 13.52 2.85
CA MET A 19 3.89 14.90 2.70
C MET A 19 4.45 15.46 4.02
N SER A 20 3.82 15.14 5.15
CA SER A 20 4.25 15.64 6.45
C SER A 20 5.62 15.11 6.87
N VAL A 21 6.06 13.99 6.33
CA VAL A 21 7.38 13.39 6.61
C VAL A 21 8.33 13.51 5.41
N ASN A 22 8.02 14.38 4.45
CA ASN A 22 8.81 14.62 3.23
C ASN A 22 9.05 13.37 2.37
N ALA A 23 8.15 12.39 2.46
CA ALA A 23 8.19 11.23 1.59
C ALA A 23 7.54 11.52 0.25
N LYS A 24 8.12 11.01 -0.82
CA LYS A 24 7.54 11.11 -2.16
C LYS A 24 6.61 9.92 -2.38
N LEU A 25 5.32 10.22 -2.53
CA LEU A 25 4.32 9.21 -2.86
C LEU A 25 4.23 9.08 -4.38
N ARG A 26 4.45 7.87 -4.88
CA ARG A 26 4.30 7.53 -6.30
C ARG A 26 3.09 6.65 -6.49
N ILE A 27 2.25 7.00 -7.45
CA ILE A 27 1.07 6.22 -7.79
C ILE A 27 1.45 5.19 -8.86
N VAL A 28 1.42 3.93 -8.46
CA VAL A 28 1.64 2.80 -9.38
C VAL A 28 0.27 2.17 -9.63
N SER A 29 -0.20 2.27 -10.87
CA SER A 29 -1.55 1.87 -11.24
C SER A 29 -1.53 0.77 -12.30
N ARG A 30 -2.64 0.03 -12.37
CA ARG A 30 -2.87 -0.92 -13.45
C ARG A 30 -2.79 -0.25 -14.82
N GLU A 31 -3.24 0.99 -14.93
CA GLU A 31 -3.32 1.71 -16.19
C GLU A 31 -2.33 2.87 -16.23
N ALA A 32 -1.84 3.18 -17.44
CA ALA A 32 -0.84 4.23 -17.64
C ALA A 32 -1.40 5.65 -17.52
N GLY A 33 -2.70 5.82 -17.60
CA GLY A 33 -3.35 7.14 -17.59
C GLY A 33 -3.85 7.53 -16.21
N LEU A 34 -5.10 7.95 -16.17
CA LEU A 34 -5.77 8.33 -14.94
C LEU A 34 -6.36 7.11 -14.26
N THR A 35 -6.24 7.08 -12.94
CA THR A 35 -6.90 6.11 -12.09
C THR A 35 -7.91 6.82 -11.21
N ASN A 36 -9.09 6.24 -11.02
CA ASN A 36 -10.22 6.91 -10.39
C ASN A 36 -10.45 6.40 -8.98
N ALA A 37 -10.56 7.32 -8.02
CA ALA A 37 -10.90 6.98 -6.66
C ALA A 37 -12.40 6.71 -6.51
N TRP A 38 -12.77 6.02 -5.44
CA TRP A 38 -14.16 5.75 -5.07
C TRP A 38 -14.48 6.47 -3.76
N ASN A 39 -15.53 7.31 -3.76
CA ASN A 39 -15.85 8.13 -2.59
C ASN A 39 -16.85 7.46 -1.61
N GLY A 40 -17.17 6.21 -1.84
CA GLY A 40 -18.13 5.46 -1.02
C GLY A 40 -19.48 5.26 -1.69
N SER A 41 -19.86 6.11 -2.63
CA SER A 41 -21.15 6.02 -3.33
C SER A 41 -21.04 6.25 -4.83
N SER A 42 -19.98 6.94 -5.29
CA SER A 42 -19.76 7.24 -6.70
C SER A 42 -18.27 7.39 -6.98
N TRP A 43 -17.95 7.55 -8.25
CA TRP A 43 -16.56 7.84 -8.65
C TRP A 43 -16.17 9.23 -8.15
N GLY A 44 -15.01 9.29 -7.49
CA GLY A 44 -14.41 10.52 -7.01
C GLY A 44 -13.44 11.12 -8.02
N MET A 45 -12.36 11.72 -7.51
CA MET A 45 -11.37 12.37 -8.35
C MET A 45 -10.51 11.36 -9.09
N SER A 46 -9.95 11.81 -10.22
CA SER A 46 -8.98 11.04 -11.00
C SER A 46 -7.57 11.49 -10.66
N TYR A 47 -6.65 10.53 -10.61
CA TYR A 47 -5.25 10.78 -10.26
C TYR A 47 -4.35 10.22 -11.36
N PRO A 48 -3.34 10.97 -11.81
CA PRO A 48 -2.41 10.46 -12.82
C PRO A 48 -1.48 9.41 -12.22
N ALA A 49 -1.27 8.32 -12.94
CA ALA A 49 -0.32 7.31 -12.55
C ALA A 49 1.11 7.77 -12.82
N ASP A 50 2.00 7.56 -11.87
CA ASP A 50 3.44 7.81 -12.05
C ASP A 50 4.14 6.65 -12.77
N ALA A 51 3.62 5.44 -12.58
CA ALA A 51 4.13 4.24 -13.23
C ALA A 51 3.01 3.20 -13.37
N THR A 52 3.21 2.23 -14.26
CA THR A 52 2.28 1.12 -14.42
C THR A 52 2.76 -0.10 -13.65
N LEU A 53 1.82 -0.99 -13.31
CA LEU A 53 2.15 -2.27 -12.68
C LEU A 53 3.13 -3.09 -13.53
N SER A 54 2.97 -3.04 -14.84
CA SER A 54 3.80 -3.85 -15.76
C SER A 54 5.27 -3.44 -15.76
N THR A 55 5.57 -2.20 -15.47
CA THR A 55 6.94 -1.65 -15.51
C THR A 55 7.54 -1.38 -14.14
N ALA A 56 6.73 -1.32 -13.07
CA ALA A 56 7.22 -1.02 -11.73
C ALA A 56 8.11 -2.14 -11.19
N LEU A 57 9.23 -1.73 -10.57
CA LEU A 57 10.18 -2.63 -9.92
C LEU A 57 10.33 -2.25 -8.45
N ALA A 58 10.34 -3.22 -7.56
CA ALA A 58 10.47 -2.97 -6.13
C ALA A 58 11.73 -2.18 -5.77
N VAL A 59 12.82 -2.39 -6.51
CA VAL A 59 14.11 -1.71 -6.26
C VAL A 59 14.04 -0.19 -6.45
N ASP A 60 13.03 0.31 -7.14
CA ASP A 60 12.87 1.74 -7.39
C ASP A 60 12.16 2.46 -6.24
N TYR A 61 11.73 1.74 -5.21
CA TYR A 61 10.93 2.28 -4.11
C TYR A 61 11.48 1.84 -2.76
N ASP A 62 11.13 2.59 -1.71
CA ASP A 62 11.53 2.29 -0.32
C ASP A 62 10.47 1.50 0.43
N ALA A 63 9.23 1.56 -0.02
CA ALA A 63 8.11 0.90 0.64
C ALA A 63 6.93 0.74 -0.32
N LEU A 64 6.01 -0.16 0.04
CA LEU A 64 4.77 -0.40 -0.69
C LEU A 64 3.58 -0.09 0.21
N ILE A 65 2.63 0.70 -0.29
CA ILE A 65 1.35 0.95 0.38
C ILE A 65 0.22 0.46 -0.53
N VAL A 66 -0.67 -0.36 0.02
CA VAL A 66 -1.87 -0.83 -0.68
C VAL A 66 -3.09 -0.36 0.11
N PRO A 67 -3.83 0.64 -0.40
CA PRO A 67 -5.03 1.11 0.27
C PRO A 67 -6.20 0.15 0.14
N ALA A 68 -7.26 0.42 0.88
CA ALA A 68 -8.52 -0.30 0.79
C ALA A 68 -9.33 0.15 -0.44
N GLY A 69 -10.32 -0.63 -0.80
CA GLY A 69 -11.27 -0.35 -1.87
C GLY A 69 -11.68 -1.63 -2.58
N ALA A 70 -12.95 -2.03 -2.47
CA ALA A 70 -13.41 -3.33 -2.98
C ALA A 70 -13.14 -3.53 -4.48
N LYS A 71 -13.45 -2.51 -5.29
CA LYS A 71 -13.23 -2.59 -6.74
C LYS A 71 -11.75 -2.67 -7.09
N HIS A 72 -10.94 -1.86 -6.42
CA HIS A 72 -9.49 -1.81 -6.58
C HIS A 72 -8.86 -3.14 -6.19
N VAL A 73 -9.25 -3.72 -5.08
CA VAL A 73 -8.75 -5.03 -4.63
C VAL A 73 -9.13 -6.14 -5.61
N THR A 74 -10.38 -6.16 -6.08
CA THR A 74 -10.84 -7.15 -7.06
C THR A 74 -10.00 -7.08 -8.35
N THR A 75 -9.78 -5.87 -8.86
CA THR A 75 -8.99 -5.67 -10.07
C THR A 75 -7.53 -6.10 -9.88
N LEU A 76 -6.89 -5.63 -8.82
CA LEU A 76 -5.49 -5.96 -8.54
C LEU A 76 -5.28 -7.45 -8.28
N SER A 77 -6.23 -8.10 -7.63
CA SER A 77 -6.14 -9.53 -7.33
C SER A 77 -6.10 -10.40 -8.60
N GLY A 78 -6.66 -9.90 -9.69
CA GLY A 78 -6.64 -10.58 -11.00
C GLY A 78 -5.41 -10.28 -11.85
N GLU A 79 -4.51 -9.40 -11.41
CA GLU A 79 -3.34 -8.97 -12.18
C GLU A 79 -2.09 -9.74 -11.78
N ALA A 80 -1.42 -10.35 -12.75
CA ALA A 80 -0.19 -11.10 -12.49
C ALA A 80 0.93 -10.22 -11.92
N HIS A 81 1.00 -8.96 -12.33
CA HIS A 81 2.02 -8.02 -11.84
C HIS A 81 1.81 -7.64 -10.37
N THR A 82 0.59 -7.71 -9.86
CA THR A 82 0.32 -7.50 -8.43
C THR A 82 1.07 -8.51 -7.58
N LYS A 83 0.93 -9.79 -7.92
CA LYS A 83 1.65 -10.88 -7.24
C LYS A 83 3.16 -10.68 -7.34
N ARG A 84 3.67 -10.33 -8.53
CA ARG A 84 5.09 -10.09 -8.75
C ARG A 84 5.63 -8.98 -7.85
N ILE A 85 4.93 -7.84 -7.77
CA ILE A 85 5.35 -6.68 -6.99
C ILE A 85 5.34 -6.99 -5.51
N ILE A 86 4.22 -7.52 -4.98
CA ILE A 86 4.12 -7.85 -3.56
C ILE A 86 5.19 -8.89 -3.19
N GLY A 87 5.36 -9.91 -4.01
CA GLY A 87 6.38 -10.93 -3.81
C GLY A 87 7.80 -10.39 -3.77
N ALA A 88 8.11 -9.41 -4.64
CA ALA A 88 9.42 -8.78 -4.68
C ALA A 88 9.70 -7.98 -3.41
N PHE A 89 8.75 -7.15 -2.95
CA PHE A 89 8.89 -6.41 -1.69
C PHE A 89 9.08 -7.37 -0.50
N ALA A 90 8.31 -8.46 -0.46
CA ALA A 90 8.39 -9.44 0.62
C ALA A 90 9.75 -10.16 0.63
N ARG A 91 10.24 -10.60 -0.52
CA ARG A 91 11.53 -11.31 -0.62
C ARG A 91 12.70 -10.45 -0.19
N GLU A 92 12.65 -9.15 -0.47
CA GLU A 92 13.72 -8.21 -0.12
C GLU A 92 13.53 -7.62 1.30
N ASN A 93 12.58 -8.11 2.06
CA ASN A 93 12.25 -7.60 3.40
C ASN A 93 12.00 -6.09 3.41
N MET A 94 11.38 -5.57 2.37
CA MET A 94 11.05 -4.15 2.27
C MET A 94 9.77 -3.84 3.02
N PRO A 95 9.63 -2.62 3.56
CA PRO A 95 8.42 -2.22 4.26
C PRO A 95 7.17 -2.29 3.38
N ILE A 96 6.11 -2.88 3.92
CA ILE A 96 4.80 -3.00 3.26
C ILE A 96 3.73 -2.58 4.27
N LEU A 97 2.80 -1.74 3.84
CA LEU A 97 1.59 -1.43 4.59
C LEU A 97 0.37 -1.75 3.71
N MET A 98 -0.51 -2.58 4.22
CA MET A 98 -1.79 -2.88 3.58
C MET A 98 -2.93 -2.49 4.51
N ILE A 99 -3.92 -1.79 3.99
CA ILE A 99 -4.98 -1.18 4.78
C ILE A 99 -6.33 -1.79 4.37
N GLY A 100 -7.12 -2.18 5.37
CA GLY A 100 -8.44 -2.76 5.16
C GLY A 100 -8.38 -4.01 4.28
N ASP A 101 -9.26 -4.09 3.30
CA ASP A 101 -9.33 -5.22 2.36
C ASP A 101 -8.11 -5.31 1.42
N GLY A 102 -7.26 -4.27 1.37
CA GLY A 102 -5.97 -4.36 0.69
C GLY A 102 -5.10 -5.50 1.20
N ALA A 103 -5.24 -5.86 2.48
CA ALA A 103 -4.51 -6.97 3.08
C ALA A 103 -4.91 -8.35 2.52
N ASP A 104 -6.07 -8.46 1.89
CA ASP A 104 -6.51 -9.73 1.28
C ASP A 104 -5.56 -10.18 0.17
N MET A 105 -4.82 -9.25 -0.43
CA MET A 105 -3.87 -9.57 -1.48
C MET A 105 -2.62 -10.31 -1.00
N LEU A 106 -2.37 -10.36 0.31
CA LEU A 106 -1.27 -11.17 0.86
C LEU A 106 -1.45 -12.66 0.55
N ALA A 107 -2.68 -13.12 0.38
CA ALA A 107 -2.96 -14.49 -0.01
C ALA A 107 -2.39 -14.87 -1.38
N LEU A 108 -2.21 -13.88 -2.27
CA LEU A 108 -1.62 -14.12 -3.60
C LEU A 108 -0.16 -14.59 -3.52
N VAL A 109 0.53 -14.25 -2.44
CA VAL A 109 1.94 -14.61 -2.21
C VAL A 109 2.12 -15.55 -1.03
N ASP A 110 1.04 -16.21 -0.60
CA ASP A 110 1.02 -17.20 0.49
C ASP A 110 1.52 -16.61 1.82
N ILE A 111 1.26 -15.35 2.08
CA ILE A 111 1.57 -14.69 3.35
C ILE A 111 0.29 -14.56 4.17
N THR A 112 0.34 -15.04 5.41
CA THR A 112 -0.73 -14.82 6.37
C THR A 112 -0.60 -13.43 6.96
N PRO A 113 -1.66 -12.61 6.94
CA PRO A 113 -1.59 -11.28 7.54
C PRO A 113 -1.28 -11.36 9.03
N PRO A 114 -0.47 -10.45 9.58
CA PRO A 114 -0.27 -10.38 11.02
C PRO A 114 -1.60 -10.05 11.71
N LYS A 115 -1.78 -10.59 12.91
CA LYS A 115 -2.99 -10.35 13.69
C LYS A 115 -3.06 -8.88 14.09
N ILE A 116 -4.21 -8.25 13.82
CA ILE A 116 -4.45 -6.87 14.20
C ILE A 116 -4.75 -6.79 15.71
N ASP A 117 -4.02 -5.91 16.40
CA ASP A 117 -4.28 -5.60 17.80
C ASP A 117 -5.55 -4.74 17.88
N ASP A 118 -6.54 -5.20 18.64
CA ASP A 118 -7.82 -4.50 18.78
C ASP A 118 -7.67 -3.11 19.41
N ALA A 119 -6.64 -2.91 20.22
CA ALA A 119 -6.41 -1.61 20.89
C ALA A 119 -5.83 -0.57 19.92
N THR A 120 -5.00 -0.99 18.96
CA THR A 120 -4.31 -0.07 18.05
C THR A 120 -4.87 -0.09 16.64
N GLY A 121 -5.54 -1.16 16.23
CA GLY A 121 -6.01 -1.36 14.86
C GLY A 121 -4.90 -1.73 13.87
N VAL A 122 -3.70 -2.07 14.35
CA VAL A 122 -2.53 -2.38 13.55
C VAL A 122 -1.97 -3.75 13.94
N GLY A 123 -1.52 -4.51 12.94
CA GLY A 123 -0.75 -5.73 13.14
C GLY A 123 0.58 -5.59 12.42
N VAL A 124 1.65 -6.06 13.05
CA VAL A 124 3.01 -5.94 12.49
C VAL A 124 3.72 -7.28 12.59
N ASP A 125 4.41 -7.65 11.52
CA ASP A 125 5.31 -8.80 11.47
C ASP A 125 6.54 -8.38 10.65
N GLY A 126 7.64 -8.02 11.37
CA GLY A 126 8.83 -7.48 10.73
C GLY A 126 8.51 -6.19 9.97
N PRO A 127 8.87 -6.09 8.67
CA PRO A 127 8.59 -4.91 7.86
C PRO A 127 7.15 -4.87 7.33
N LEU A 128 6.36 -5.91 7.53
CA LEU A 128 4.97 -5.98 7.09
C LEU A 128 4.04 -5.43 8.16
N ALA A 129 3.21 -4.46 7.79
CA ALA A 129 2.15 -3.93 8.64
C ALA A 129 0.80 -4.01 7.92
N VAL A 130 -0.23 -4.31 8.67
CA VAL A 130 -1.63 -4.22 8.22
C VAL A 130 -2.38 -3.33 9.19
N ALA A 131 -3.37 -2.60 8.71
CA ALA A 131 -4.15 -1.70 9.53
C ALA A 131 -5.61 -1.69 9.10
N THR A 132 -6.50 -1.39 10.04
CA THR A 132 -7.88 -1.06 9.67
C THR A 132 -7.90 0.32 9.02
N ILE A 133 -8.98 0.64 8.31
CA ILE A 133 -9.12 1.97 7.68
C ILE A 133 -9.07 3.07 8.74
N GLU A 134 -9.72 2.85 9.88
CA GLU A 134 -9.76 3.80 11.00
C GLU A 134 -8.38 4.02 11.63
N ALA A 135 -7.49 3.03 11.55
CA ALA A 135 -6.14 3.07 12.11
C ALA A 135 -5.07 3.38 11.05
N ALA A 136 -5.45 3.96 9.92
CA ALA A 136 -4.52 4.24 8.82
C ALA A 136 -3.32 5.09 9.27
N GLU A 137 -3.52 6.08 10.10
CA GLU A 137 -2.42 6.92 10.62
C GLU A 137 -1.41 6.10 11.43
N ALA A 138 -1.89 5.24 12.31
CA ALA A 138 -1.04 4.35 13.10
C ALA A 138 -0.29 3.36 12.19
N GLY A 139 -0.95 2.87 11.15
CA GLY A 139 -0.32 2.01 10.14
C GLY A 139 0.79 2.73 9.38
N LEU A 140 0.57 3.99 8.99
CA LEU A 140 1.58 4.80 8.32
C LEU A 140 2.76 5.11 9.23
N GLU A 141 2.53 5.32 10.51
CA GLU A 141 3.61 5.48 11.49
C GLU A 141 4.45 4.20 11.59
N ALA A 142 3.81 3.04 11.66
CA ALA A 142 4.52 1.76 11.67
C ALA A 142 5.35 1.57 10.38
N LEU A 143 4.82 1.97 9.22
CA LEU A 143 5.54 1.93 7.97
C LEU A 143 6.77 2.83 8.00
N ASN A 144 6.63 4.06 8.49
CA ASN A 144 7.75 5.01 8.59
C ASN A 144 8.87 4.46 9.50
N GLN A 145 8.50 3.84 10.61
CA GLN A 145 9.48 3.21 11.51
C GLN A 145 10.21 2.07 10.80
N ALA A 146 9.52 1.27 10.00
CA ALA A 146 10.14 0.20 9.23
C ALA A 146 11.09 0.74 8.15
N ILE A 147 10.74 1.83 7.49
CA ILE A 147 11.60 2.50 6.50
C ILE A 147 12.88 3.00 7.16
N VAL A 148 12.76 3.69 8.28
CA VAL A 148 13.90 4.22 9.04
C VAL A 148 14.77 3.06 9.55
N GLY A 149 14.17 1.99 10.07
CA GLY A 149 14.89 0.82 10.53
C GLY A 149 15.70 0.15 9.43
N ASN A 150 15.14 0.03 8.22
CA ASN A 150 15.87 -0.50 7.07
C ASN A 150 17.03 0.41 6.67
N GLY A 151 16.82 1.73 6.68
CA GLY A 151 17.88 2.70 6.40
C GLY A 151 19.01 2.62 7.40
N GLU A 152 18.69 2.51 8.68
CA GLU A 152 19.68 2.35 9.75
C GLU A 152 20.46 1.04 9.61
N SER A 153 19.77 -0.07 9.29
CA SER A 153 20.42 -1.36 9.03
C SER A 153 21.40 -1.30 7.88
N VAL A 154 21.07 -0.58 6.81
CA VAL A 154 21.95 -0.41 5.65
C VAL A 154 23.12 0.50 6.00
N ALA A 155 22.89 1.53 6.81
CA ALA A 155 23.94 2.46 7.24
C ALA A 155 24.93 1.83 8.22
N ALA A 156 24.48 0.85 8.96
CA ALA A 156 25.34 0.15 9.92
C ALA A 156 26.25 -0.87 9.23
#